data_4ca004fa3ff392c15a22e07c3a2078eb
#
_entry.id   4ca004fa3ff392c15a22e07c3a2078eb
#
_cell.length_a   1.000
_cell.length_b   1.000
_cell.length_c   1.000
_cell.angle_alpha   90.00
_cell.angle_beta   90.00
_cell.angle_gamma   90.00
#
_symmetry.space_group_name_H-M   'P 1'
#
loop_
_entity.id
_entity.type
_entity.pdbx_description
1 polymer ?
#
loop_
_entity_poly.entity_id
_entity_poly.type
_entity_poly.pdbx_seq_one_letter_code
_entity_poly.pdbx_strand_id
1 'polypeptide(L)'
;MLTERDITITEWIGRQGAVRAEHVMTRFSIGRTATYRRLHELVEFGLVRRDRLLYNDGGLLTATAEGLRCTGLDRLAPARISLALVPHMIASAALAAELEPQLRDGTLLSDREHRAAENAAGEPIASAIIGSHRDGHGRLHRPDFALVRRDGPEVIAVEVELTLKNRTQLERILRGYLRNQNVAVVRYHAAPPIAEAVWRAARAVGADAIVELAPLPATDDATIRSRP
;
A
#
# COMPACT_ATOMS: atom_id res chain seq x y z
N MET A 1 0.57 -8.07 29.43
CA MET A 1 -0.35 -9.07 28.82
C MET A 1 -0.78 -8.54 27.47
N LEU A 2 -0.68 -9.36 26.40
CA LEU A 2 -1.17 -9.02 25.07
C LEU A 2 -2.70 -8.97 25.06
N THR A 3 -3.25 -7.97 24.37
CA THR A 3 -4.68 -7.77 24.19
C THR A 3 -5.07 -8.03 22.73
N GLU A 4 -6.36 -8.20 22.44
CA GLU A 4 -6.87 -8.33 21.07
C GLU A 4 -6.48 -7.13 20.20
N ARG A 5 -6.50 -5.93 20.78
CA ARG A 5 -6.04 -4.71 20.08
C ARG A 5 -4.56 -4.77 19.69
N ASP A 6 -3.71 -5.38 20.50
CA ASP A 6 -2.28 -5.56 20.19
C ASP A 6 -2.08 -6.47 18.99
N ILE A 7 -2.87 -7.53 18.92
CA ILE A 7 -2.89 -8.46 17.76
C ILE A 7 -3.36 -7.71 16.51
N THR A 8 -4.44 -6.94 16.60
CA THR A 8 -4.96 -6.16 15.46
C THR A 8 -3.98 -5.09 14.98
N ILE A 9 -3.28 -4.40 15.89
CA ILE A 9 -2.22 -3.43 15.52
C ILE A 9 -1.07 -4.16 14.83
N THR A 10 -0.62 -5.29 15.37
CA THR A 10 0.48 -6.09 14.81
C THR A 10 0.12 -6.62 13.42
N GLU A 11 -1.11 -7.12 13.25
CA GLU A 11 -1.66 -7.56 11.98
C GLU A 11 -1.60 -6.44 10.94
N TRP A 12 -2.14 -5.27 11.29
CA TRP A 12 -2.15 -4.13 10.38
C TRP A 12 -0.74 -3.69 9.98
N ILE A 13 0.21 -3.61 10.93
CA ILE A 13 1.63 -3.34 10.63
C ILE A 13 2.19 -4.40 9.68
N GLY A 14 1.86 -5.67 9.92
CA GLY A 14 2.27 -6.79 9.07
C GLY A 14 1.76 -6.68 7.64
N ARG A 15 0.51 -6.32 7.46
CA ARG A 15 -0.14 -6.11 6.16
C ARG A 15 0.50 -4.95 5.40
N GLN A 16 0.71 -3.80 6.04
CA GLN A 16 1.30 -2.61 5.41
C GLN A 16 2.81 -2.75 5.13
N GLY A 17 3.49 -3.65 5.84
CA GLY A 17 4.93 -3.87 5.71
C GLY A 17 5.75 -2.95 6.58
N ALA A 18 5.71 -1.63 6.39
CA ALA A 18 6.39 -0.68 7.26
C ALA A 18 5.51 0.55 7.50
N VAL A 19 5.37 0.95 8.76
CA VAL A 19 4.53 2.07 9.17
C VAL A 19 5.25 2.96 10.18
N ARG A 20 4.77 4.18 10.38
CA ARG A 20 5.14 5.06 11.48
C ARG A 20 4.10 5.01 12.60
N ALA A 21 4.44 5.53 13.78
CA ALA A 21 3.53 5.60 14.91
C ALA A 21 2.27 6.44 14.61
N GLU A 22 2.42 7.53 13.85
CA GLU A 22 1.31 8.39 13.43
C GLU A 22 0.28 7.65 12.58
N HIS A 23 0.71 6.72 11.72
CA HIS A 23 -0.22 5.90 10.93
C HIS A 23 -1.07 4.99 11.84
N VAL A 24 -0.47 4.44 12.91
CA VAL A 24 -1.19 3.66 13.92
C VAL A 24 -2.18 4.55 14.68
N MET A 25 -1.79 5.78 15.05
CA MET A 25 -2.69 6.75 15.67
C MET A 25 -3.91 7.02 14.80
N THR A 26 -3.70 7.32 13.53
CA THR A 26 -4.77 7.59 12.55
C THR A 26 -5.67 6.38 12.35
N ARG A 27 -5.07 5.22 12.05
CA ARG A 27 -5.82 3.98 11.73
C ARG A 27 -6.73 3.51 12.86
N PHE A 28 -6.24 3.62 14.10
CA PHE A 28 -6.93 3.07 15.28
C PHE A 28 -7.57 4.14 16.17
N SER A 29 -7.47 5.42 15.80
CA SER A 29 -7.96 6.55 16.57
C SER A 29 -7.43 6.53 18.02
N ILE A 30 -6.14 6.28 18.20
CA ILE A 30 -5.48 6.19 19.51
C ILE A 30 -4.62 7.43 19.73
N GLY A 31 -4.71 8.01 20.92
CA GLY A 31 -3.88 9.15 21.30
C GLY A 31 -2.39 8.80 21.40
N ARG A 32 -1.54 9.82 21.17
CA ARG A 32 -0.08 9.69 21.06
C ARG A 32 0.57 8.88 22.18
N THR A 33 0.33 9.23 23.44
CA THR A 33 0.95 8.55 24.59
C THR A 33 0.58 7.06 24.65
N ALA A 34 -0.69 6.74 24.41
CA ALA A 34 -1.15 5.36 24.41
C ALA A 34 -0.54 4.56 23.25
N THR A 35 -0.43 5.17 22.07
CA THR A 35 0.21 4.54 20.89
C THR A 35 1.67 4.21 21.17
N TYR A 36 2.47 5.19 21.63
CA TYR A 36 3.89 4.94 21.89
C TYR A 36 4.11 3.89 22.97
N ARG A 37 3.30 3.88 24.03
CA ARG A 37 3.36 2.83 25.06
C ARG A 37 3.07 1.46 24.47
N ARG A 38 1.98 1.31 23.68
CA ARG A 38 1.62 0.05 23.04
C ARG A 38 2.70 -0.44 22.06
N LEU A 39 3.19 0.46 21.22
CA LEU A 39 4.25 0.10 20.27
C LEU A 39 5.54 -0.32 20.98
N HIS A 40 5.86 0.27 22.12
CA HIS A 40 6.98 -0.17 22.95
C HIS A 40 6.74 -1.59 23.48
N GLU A 41 5.58 -1.85 24.06
CA GLU A 41 5.20 -3.18 24.53
C GLU A 41 5.26 -4.23 23.41
N LEU A 42 4.78 -3.92 22.20
CA LEU A 42 4.84 -4.84 21.04
C LEU A 42 6.30 -5.14 20.61
N VAL A 43 7.19 -4.16 20.74
CA VAL A 43 8.62 -4.36 20.49
C VAL A 43 9.23 -5.26 21.56
N GLU A 44 8.93 -5.05 22.84
CA GLU A 44 9.40 -5.89 23.96
C GLU A 44 8.88 -7.33 23.85
N PHE A 45 7.67 -7.53 23.36
CA PHE A 45 7.12 -8.87 23.07
C PHE A 45 7.70 -9.50 21.80
N GLY A 46 8.57 -8.81 21.07
CA GLY A 46 9.19 -9.30 19.83
C GLY A 46 8.23 -9.46 18.65
N LEU A 47 7.01 -8.89 18.72
CA LEU A 47 6.01 -8.95 17.64
C LEU A 47 6.26 -7.90 16.55
N VAL A 48 6.84 -6.76 16.95
CA VAL A 48 7.17 -5.64 16.09
C VAL A 48 8.64 -5.27 16.28
N ARG A 49 9.29 -4.86 15.21
CA ARG A 49 10.64 -4.30 15.22
C ARG A 49 10.56 -2.83 14.87
N ARG A 50 11.39 -2.01 15.50
CA ARG A 50 11.57 -0.60 15.17
C ARG A 50 12.93 -0.37 14.52
N ASP A 51 12.93 0.07 13.27
CA ASP A 51 14.13 0.41 12.53
C ASP A 51 14.29 1.94 12.49
N ARG A 52 15.38 2.46 13.06
CA ARG A 52 15.77 3.88 12.98
C ARG A 52 16.68 4.04 11.78
N LEU A 53 16.16 4.64 10.71
CA LEU A 53 16.91 4.80 9.46
C LEU A 53 17.69 6.10 9.39
N LEU A 54 17.21 7.13 10.08
CA LEU A 54 17.81 8.47 10.10
C LEU A 54 17.85 8.99 11.54
N TYR A 55 18.84 9.84 11.82
CA TYR A 55 18.91 10.58 13.07
C TYR A 55 17.71 11.53 13.17
N ASN A 56 16.99 11.52 14.28
CA ASN A 56 15.74 12.27 14.53
C ASN A 56 14.49 11.78 13.75
N ASP A 57 14.55 10.65 13.05
CA ASP A 57 13.34 10.03 12.52
C ASP A 57 12.72 9.12 13.60
N GLY A 58 11.40 9.17 13.76
CA GLY A 58 10.63 8.36 14.72
C GLY A 58 10.75 6.85 14.51
N GLY A 59 11.43 6.44 13.45
CA GLY A 59 11.67 5.09 13.02
C GLY A 59 10.45 4.45 12.33
N LEU A 60 10.73 3.40 11.57
CA LEU A 60 9.72 2.56 10.96
C LEU A 60 9.47 1.32 11.80
N LEU A 61 8.21 0.94 11.86
CA LEU A 61 7.72 -0.25 12.56
C LEU A 61 7.39 -1.32 11.52
N THR A 62 7.91 -2.52 11.72
CA THR A 62 7.66 -3.70 10.87
C THR A 62 7.28 -4.87 11.74
N ALA A 63 6.36 -5.73 11.29
CA ALA A 63 6.08 -6.97 11.99
C ALA A 63 7.25 -7.96 11.84
N THR A 64 7.59 -8.65 12.92
CA THR A 64 8.57 -9.73 12.91
C THR A 64 7.94 -11.03 12.36
N ALA A 65 8.74 -12.07 12.15
CA ALA A 65 8.20 -13.38 11.78
C ALA A 65 7.23 -13.92 12.85
N GLU A 66 7.53 -13.67 14.14
CA GLU A 66 6.65 -14.02 15.26
C GLU A 66 5.34 -13.24 15.20
N GLY A 67 5.43 -11.90 14.98
CA GLY A 67 4.25 -11.05 14.85
C GLY A 67 3.35 -11.49 13.70
N LEU A 68 3.92 -11.83 12.54
CA LEU A 68 3.15 -12.34 11.40
C LEU A 68 2.46 -13.67 11.73
N ARG A 69 3.16 -14.57 12.41
CA ARG A 69 2.61 -15.88 12.80
C ARG A 69 1.47 -15.74 13.82
N CYS A 70 1.65 -14.90 14.83
CA CYS A 70 0.63 -14.65 15.85
C CYS A 70 -0.66 -14.00 15.30
N THR A 71 -0.57 -13.36 14.14
CA THR A 71 -1.69 -12.68 13.48
C THR A 71 -2.29 -13.45 12.31
N GLY A 72 -1.82 -14.68 12.04
CA GLY A 72 -2.27 -15.50 10.93
C GLY A 72 -1.78 -15.02 9.56
N LEU A 73 -0.76 -14.16 9.53
CA LEU A 73 -0.13 -13.65 8.31
C LEU A 73 1.15 -14.42 7.95
N ASP A 74 1.23 -15.68 8.32
CA ASP A 74 2.39 -16.57 8.12
C ASP A 74 2.77 -16.78 6.64
N ARG A 75 1.84 -16.49 5.71
CA ARG A 75 2.11 -16.45 4.26
C ARG A 75 2.94 -15.22 3.83
N LEU A 76 3.03 -14.19 4.67
CA LEU A 76 3.81 -13.00 4.40
C LEU A 76 5.19 -13.13 5.06
N ALA A 77 6.25 -12.84 4.31
CA ALA A 77 7.60 -12.72 4.89
C ALA A 77 7.74 -11.38 5.64
N PRO A 78 8.58 -11.25 6.68
CA PRO A 78 8.92 -9.97 7.28
C PRO A 78 9.34 -8.93 6.25
N ALA A 79 8.85 -7.71 6.37
CA ALA A 79 9.14 -6.66 5.41
C ALA A 79 10.63 -6.28 5.44
N ARG A 80 11.19 -6.06 4.25
CA ARG A 80 12.55 -5.50 4.08
C ARG A 80 12.43 -4.03 3.73
N ILE A 81 13.08 -3.18 4.53
CA ILE A 81 13.10 -1.75 4.29
C ILE A 81 14.22 -1.44 3.30
N SER A 82 13.87 -0.78 2.19
CA SER A 82 14.81 -0.19 1.26
C SER A 82 14.72 1.34 1.39
N LEU A 83 15.83 2.01 1.65
CA LEU A 83 15.87 3.47 1.82
C LEU A 83 15.25 4.21 0.62
N ALA A 84 15.45 3.69 -0.58
CA ALA A 84 14.87 4.28 -1.80
C ALA A 84 13.33 4.20 -1.83
N LEU A 85 12.73 3.23 -1.14
CA LEU A 85 11.30 3.00 -1.12
C LEU A 85 10.61 3.58 0.14
N VAL A 86 11.38 4.07 1.12
CA VAL A 86 10.81 4.61 2.37
C VAL A 86 9.75 5.69 2.15
N PRO A 87 9.95 6.71 1.29
CA PRO A 87 8.92 7.71 1.04
C PRO A 87 7.61 7.09 0.53
N HIS A 88 7.72 6.12 -0.37
CA HIS A 88 6.57 5.41 -0.92
C HIS A 88 5.87 4.56 0.14
N MET A 89 6.62 3.79 0.95
CA MET A 89 6.06 2.99 2.04
C MET A 89 5.30 3.84 3.06
N ILE A 90 5.83 5.03 3.40
CA ILE A 90 5.19 5.98 4.31
C ILE A 90 3.88 6.51 3.71
N ALA A 91 3.91 6.97 2.46
CA ALA A 91 2.73 7.50 1.80
C ALA A 91 1.63 6.44 1.63
N SER A 92 2.00 5.21 1.28
CA SER A 92 1.06 4.09 1.18
C SER A 92 0.46 3.75 2.54
N ALA A 93 1.26 3.68 3.61
CA ALA A 93 0.76 3.41 4.96
C ALA A 93 -0.15 4.55 5.48
N ALA A 94 0.16 5.81 5.17
CA ALA A 94 -0.69 6.95 5.49
C ALA A 94 -2.05 6.84 4.79
N LEU A 95 -2.04 6.54 3.49
CA LEU A 95 -3.27 6.34 2.72
C LEU A 95 -4.12 5.20 3.27
N ALA A 96 -3.52 4.05 3.58
CA ALA A 96 -4.24 2.92 4.17
C ALA A 96 -4.83 3.28 5.54
N ALA A 97 -4.10 4.04 6.37
CA ALA A 97 -4.57 4.48 7.67
C ALA A 97 -5.81 5.38 7.59
N GLU A 98 -5.90 6.20 6.54
CA GLU A 98 -7.06 7.07 6.28
C GLU A 98 -8.23 6.32 5.63
N LEU A 99 -7.95 5.46 4.64
CA LEU A 99 -8.99 4.78 3.87
C LEU A 99 -9.69 3.66 4.65
N GLU A 100 -8.93 2.77 5.30
CA GLU A 100 -9.50 1.58 5.93
C GLU A 100 -10.62 1.86 6.95
N PRO A 101 -10.55 2.90 7.82
CA PRO A 101 -11.63 3.21 8.75
C PRO A 101 -12.92 3.68 8.08
N GLN A 102 -12.83 4.14 6.83
CA GLN A 102 -13.96 4.67 6.06
C GLN A 102 -14.64 3.60 5.21
N LEU A 103 -14.01 2.44 5.04
CA LEU A 103 -14.56 1.35 4.24
C LEU A 103 -15.71 0.68 4.96
N ARG A 104 -16.92 0.73 4.38
CA ARG A 104 -18.11 0.05 4.90
C ARG A 104 -18.28 -1.32 4.25
N ASP A 105 -18.08 -1.42 2.93
CA ASP A 105 -18.42 -2.58 2.11
C ASP A 105 -17.24 -3.05 1.26
N GLY A 106 -16.12 -3.34 1.90
CA GLY A 106 -14.94 -3.80 1.17
C GLY A 106 -13.74 -4.04 2.06
N THR A 107 -12.71 -4.64 1.47
CA THR A 107 -11.43 -4.91 2.11
C THR A 107 -10.32 -4.28 1.29
N LEU A 108 -9.47 -3.49 1.92
CA LEU A 108 -8.26 -2.95 1.30
C LEU A 108 -7.13 -3.97 1.49
N LEU A 109 -6.73 -4.63 0.43
CA LEU A 109 -5.58 -5.52 0.40
C LEU A 109 -4.33 -4.70 0.05
N SER A 110 -3.28 -4.81 0.84
CA SER A 110 -1.97 -4.23 0.55
C SER A 110 -1.30 -4.92 -0.65
N ASP A 111 -0.26 -4.31 -1.26
CA ASP A 111 0.58 -4.96 -2.29
C ASP A 111 1.03 -6.36 -1.87
N ARG A 112 1.37 -6.52 -0.59
CA ARG A 112 1.84 -7.80 -0.04
C ARG A 112 0.76 -8.87 -0.05
N GLU A 113 -0.47 -8.51 0.34
CA GLU A 113 -1.62 -9.41 0.43
C GLU A 113 -2.13 -9.81 -0.96
N HIS A 114 -2.40 -8.82 -1.83
CA HIS A 114 -2.90 -9.16 -3.17
C HIS A 114 -1.84 -9.87 -4.01
N ARG A 115 -0.55 -9.57 -3.84
CA ARG A 115 0.55 -10.33 -4.45
C ARG A 115 0.55 -11.79 -4.00
N ALA A 116 0.36 -12.05 -2.70
CA ALA A 116 0.27 -13.41 -2.18
C ALA A 116 -0.96 -14.15 -2.73
N ALA A 117 -2.10 -13.45 -2.84
CA ALA A 117 -3.33 -13.98 -3.41
C ALA A 117 -3.19 -14.29 -4.92
N GLU A 118 -2.62 -13.37 -5.70
CA GLU A 118 -2.36 -13.58 -7.14
C GLU A 118 -1.40 -14.74 -7.40
N ASN A 119 -0.34 -14.83 -6.59
CA ASN A 119 0.61 -15.95 -6.70
C ASN A 119 -0.04 -17.30 -6.36
N ALA A 120 -0.96 -17.33 -5.40
CA ALA A 120 -1.70 -18.53 -5.04
C ALA A 120 -2.76 -18.92 -6.08
N ALA A 121 -3.43 -17.94 -6.67
CA ALA A 121 -4.43 -18.14 -7.72
C ALA A 121 -3.80 -18.46 -9.08
N GLY A 122 -2.57 -18.03 -9.33
CA GLY A 122 -1.92 -18.15 -10.64
C GLY A 122 -2.42 -17.16 -11.69
N GLU A 123 -3.23 -16.17 -11.28
CA GLU A 123 -3.86 -15.18 -12.17
C GLU A 123 -3.88 -13.78 -11.54
N PRO A 124 -3.91 -12.70 -12.34
CA PRO A 124 -3.98 -11.34 -11.85
C PRO A 124 -5.37 -11.02 -11.29
N ILE A 125 -5.43 -10.56 -10.04
CA ILE A 125 -6.66 -10.07 -9.39
C ILE A 125 -6.80 -8.57 -9.64
N ALA A 126 -5.78 -7.79 -9.22
CA ALA A 126 -5.77 -6.34 -9.31
C ALA A 126 -4.67 -5.80 -10.23
N SER A 127 -3.71 -6.64 -10.64
CA SER A 127 -2.51 -6.22 -11.36
C SER A 127 -2.77 -5.90 -12.83
N ALA A 128 -2.09 -4.87 -13.34
CA ALA A 128 -2.08 -4.54 -14.76
C ALA A 128 -1.21 -5.54 -15.55
N ILE A 129 -1.72 -6.06 -16.67
CA ILE A 129 -1.01 -7.00 -17.55
C ILE A 129 -0.17 -6.20 -18.55
N ILE A 130 1.12 -5.99 -18.26
CA ILE A 130 2.00 -5.08 -19.03
C ILE A 130 2.89 -5.77 -20.07
N GLY A 131 2.69 -7.04 -20.31
CA GLY A 131 3.46 -7.84 -21.28
C GLY A 131 3.55 -9.29 -20.86
N SER A 132 4.44 -10.04 -21.47
CA SER A 132 4.75 -11.42 -21.09
C SER A 132 6.26 -11.61 -20.91
N HIS A 133 6.64 -12.54 -20.07
CA HIS A 133 7.98 -13.04 -19.94
C HIS A 133 8.30 -14.04 -21.08
N ARG A 134 9.60 -14.40 -21.26
CA ARG A 134 10.02 -15.37 -22.26
C ARG A 134 9.45 -16.78 -22.04
N ASP A 135 9.08 -17.10 -20.80
CA ASP A 135 8.42 -18.35 -20.38
C ASP A 135 6.91 -18.35 -20.57
N GLY A 136 6.34 -17.29 -21.17
CA GLY A 136 4.91 -17.15 -21.42
C GLY A 136 4.10 -16.58 -20.28
N HIS A 137 4.68 -16.45 -19.08
CA HIS A 137 3.98 -15.83 -17.94
C HIS A 137 3.78 -14.32 -18.15
N GLY A 138 2.62 -13.83 -17.75
CA GLY A 138 2.29 -12.41 -17.82
C GLY A 138 3.22 -11.56 -16.97
N ARG A 139 3.80 -10.51 -17.55
CA ARG A 139 4.48 -9.48 -16.80
C ARG A 139 3.46 -8.54 -16.19
N LEU A 140 3.43 -8.47 -14.86
CA LEU A 140 2.45 -7.70 -14.11
C LEU A 140 3.06 -6.41 -13.55
N HIS A 141 2.28 -5.34 -13.56
CA HIS A 141 2.48 -4.18 -12.70
C HIS A 141 1.44 -4.26 -11.59
N ARG A 142 1.88 -4.30 -10.34
CA ARG A 142 1.03 -4.44 -9.18
C ARG A 142 0.69 -3.06 -8.61
N PRO A 143 -0.60 -2.79 -8.32
CA PRO A 143 -0.97 -1.58 -7.61
C PRO A 143 -0.51 -1.65 -6.15
N ASP A 144 -0.49 -0.51 -5.47
CA ASP A 144 -0.13 -0.45 -4.05
C ASP A 144 -1.20 -1.10 -3.17
N PHE A 145 -2.47 -0.99 -3.58
CA PHE A 145 -3.59 -1.66 -2.93
C PHE A 145 -4.61 -2.17 -3.94
N ALA A 146 -5.33 -3.20 -3.52
CA ALA A 146 -6.55 -3.66 -4.18
C ALA A 146 -7.73 -3.49 -3.21
N LEU A 147 -8.70 -2.66 -3.56
CA LEU A 147 -9.95 -2.57 -2.83
C LEU A 147 -10.95 -3.57 -3.44
N VAL A 148 -11.20 -4.63 -2.70
CA VAL A 148 -12.14 -5.69 -3.08
C VAL A 148 -13.48 -5.41 -2.43
N ARG A 149 -14.54 -5.26 -3.21
CA ARG A 149 -15.90 -5.05 -2.71
C ARG A 149 -16.54 -6.38 -2.30
N ARG A 150 -17.44 -6.34 -1.31
CA ARG A 150 -18.18 -7.55 -0.89
C ARG A 150 -19.26 -7.95 -1.88
N ASP A 151 -19.84 -6.99 -2.57
CA ASP A 151 -21.06 -7.16 -3.35
C ASP A 151 -20.81 -7.39 -4.86
N GLY A 152 -19.55 -7.67 -5.25
CA GLY A 152 -19.22 -7.88 -6.66
C GLY A 152 -17.80 -8.34 -6.89
N PRO A 153 -17.52 -8.87 -8.07
CA PRO A 153 -16.18 -9.31 -8.45
C PRO A 153 -15.23 -8.13 -8.75
N GLU A 154 -15.76 -6.92 -8.79
CA GLU A 154 -15.02 -5.73 -9.22
C GLU A 154 -14.01 -5.28 -8.19
N VAL A 155 -12.80 -5.03 -8.66
CA VAL A 155 -11.68 -4.54 -7.87
C VAL A 155 -11.35 -3.10 -8.28
N ILE A 156 -11.09 -2.25 -7.28
CA ILE A 156 -10.48 -0.94 -7.51
C ILE A 156 -8.98 -1.09 -7.24
N ALA A 157 -8.17 -0.92 -8.29
CA ALA A 157 -6.72 -0.82 -8.13
C ALA A 157 -6.37 0.58 -7.61
N VAL A 158 -5.58 0.66 -6.55
CA VAL A 158 -5.19 1.94 -5.92
C VAL A 158 -3.68 2.11 -6.06
N GLU A 159 -3.27 3.21 -6.66
CA GLU A 159 -1.89 3.59 -6.92
C GLU A 159 -1.50 4.83 -6.12
N VAL A 160 -0.36 4.80 -5.45
CA VAL A 160 0.27 5.95 -4.78
C VAL A 160 1.44 6.42 -5.64
N GLU A 161 1.28 7.53 -6.35
CA GLU A 161 2.29 7.98 -7.29
C GLU A 161 3.01 9.22 -6.75
N LEU A 162 4.23 9.03 -6.28
CA LEU A 162 5.06 10.11 -5.72
C LEU A 162 6.01 10.75 -6.75
N THR A 163 6.29 10.04 -7.84
CA THR A 163 7.27 10.47 -8.85
C THR A 163 6.67 10.37 -10.24
N LEU A 164 7.04 11.30 -11.10
CA LEU A 164 6.56 11.30 -12.47
C LEU A 164 7.19 10.14 -13.26
N LYS A 165 6.38 9.14 -13.59
CA LYS A 165 6.78 8.12 -14.57
C LYS A 165 6.80 8.71 -15.98
N ASN A 166 7.67 8.18 -16.86
CA ASN A 166 7.63 8.60 -18.26
C ASN A 166 6.33 8.15 -18.93
N ARG A 167 5.94 8.91 -19.96
CA ARG A 167 4.68 8.72 -20.70
C ARG A 167 4.48 7.28 -21.19
N THR A 168 5.51 6.70 -21.81
CA THR A 168 5.43 5.34 -22.38
C THR A 168 5.16 4.30 -21.30
N GLN A 169 5.75 4.48 -20.11
CA GLN A 169 5.52 3.59 -18.97
C GLN A 169 4.09 3.72 -18.43
N LEU A 170 3.59 4.95 -18.24
CA LEU A 170 2.21 5.19 -17.82
C LEU A 170 1.21 4.58 -18.81
N GLU A 171 1.37 4.86 -20.11
CA GLU A 171 0.50 4.31 -21.15
C GLU A 171 0.51 2.78 -21.17
N ARG A 172 1.68 2.16 -20.95
CA ARG A 172 1.80 0.70 -20.89
C ARG A 172 1.05 0.12 -19.68
N ILE A 173 1.17 0.76 -18.51
CA ILE A 173 0.47 0.36 -17.28
C ILE A 173 -1.05 0.49 -17.48
N LEU A 174 -1.50 1.61 -18.00
CA LEU A 174 -2.94 1.87 -18.22
C LEU A 174 -3.55 0.90 -19.24
N ARG A 175 -2.85 0.61 -20.36
CA ARG A 175 -3.27 -0.47 -21.28
C ARG A 175 -3.29 -1.83 -20.59
N GLY A 176 -2.40 -2.04 -19.62
CA GLY A 176 -2.38 -3.26 -18.81
C GLY A 176 -3.61 -3.40 -17.93
N TYR A 177 -4.09 -2.31 -17.33
CA TYR A 177 -5.32 -2.31 -16.56
C TYR A 177 -6.55 -2.55 -17.44
N LEU A 178 -6.63 -1.96 -18.63
CA LEU A 178 -7.69 -2.23 -19.60
C LEU A 178 -7.81 -3.69 -20.01
N ARG A 179 -6.74 -4.49 -19.88
CA ARG A 179 -6.74 -5.93 -20.18
C ARG A 179 -7.21 -6.79 -19.01
N ASN A 180 -7.21 -6.24 -17.79
CA ASN A 180 -7.67 -6.97 -16.61
C ASN A 180 -9.14 -6.69 -16.37
N GLN A 181 -10.01 -7.64 -16.73
CA GLN A 181 -11.46 -7.51 -16.61
C GLN A 181 -11.94 -7.43 -15.15
N ASN A 182 -11.12 -7.82 -14.17
CA ASN A 182 -11.46 -7.70 -12.76
C ASN A 182 -11.35 -6.25 -12.25
N VAL A 183 -10.55 -5.42 -12.93
CA VAL A 183 -10.32 -4.03 -12.50
C VAL A 183 -11.34 -3.10 -13.12
N ALA A 184 -12.30 -2.66 -12.32
CA ALA A 184 -13.32 -1.70 -12.74
C ALA A 184 -12.81 -0.26 -12.73
N VAL A 185 -11.95 0.08 -11.75
CA VAL A 185 -11.41 1.43 -11.54
C VAL A 185 -9.94 1.36 -11.16
N VAL A 186 -9.17 2.32 -11.65
CA VAL A 186 -7.79 2.56 -11.21
C VAL A 186 -7.74 3.95 -10.57
N ARG A 187 -7.59 4.00 -9.25
CA ARG A 187 -7.52 5.24 -8.50
C ARG A 187 -6.08 5.62 -8.22
N TYR A 188 -5.64 6.74 -8.78
CA TYR A 188 -4.32 7.31 -8.56
C TYR A 188 -4.38 8.38 -7.47
N HIS A 189 -3.65 8.15 -6.38
CA HIS A 189 -3.35 9.18 -5.38
C HIS A 189 -2.03 9.84 -5.74
N ALA A 190 -2.08 11.12 -6.16
CA ALA A 190 -0.93 11.83 -6.70
C ALA A 190 -0.99 13.34 -6.45
N ALA A 191 0.18 13.99 -6.45
CA ALA A 191 0.25 15.46 -6.50
C ALA A 191 -0.26 15.99 -7.87
N PRO A 192 -0.79 17.23 -7.93
CA PRO A 192 -1.43 17.75 -9.13
C PRO A 192 -0.64 17.62 -10.44
N PRO A 193 0.69 17.88 -10.49
CA PRO A 193 1.45 17.72 -11.75
C PRO A 193 1.53 16.27 -12.22
N ILE A 194 1.58 15.32 -11.28
CA ILE A 194 1.63 13.89 -11.58
C ILE A 194 0.25 13.41 -12.01
N ALA A 195 -0.80 13.84 -11.30
CA ALA A 195 -2.19 13.54 -11.63
C ALA A 195 -2.53 13.99 -13.06
N GLU A 196 -2.09 15.18 -13.46
CA GLU A 196 -2.28 15.68 -14.83
C GLU A 196 -1.57 14.81 -15.88
N ALA A 197 -0.36 14.33 -15.59
CA ALA A 197 0.36 13.44 -16.49
C ALA A 197 -0.32 12.07 -16.62
N VAL A 198 -0.83 11.51 -15.51
CA VAL A 198 -1.64 10.28 -15.51
C VAL A 198 -2.89 10.47 -16.36
N TRP A 199 -3.62 11.58 -16.17
CA TRP A 199 -4.83 11.88 -16.93
C TRP A 199 -4.59 12.00 -18.44
N ARG A 200 -3.52 12.70 -18.82
CA ARG A 200 -3.11 12.81 -20.24
C ARG A 200 -2.78 11.43 -20.83
N ALA A 201 -2.07 10.59 -20.08
CA ALA A 201 -1.75 9.24 -20.52
C ALA A 201 -3.01 8.37 -20.62
N ALA A 202 -3.95 8.49 -19.67
CA ALA A 202 -5.21 7.76 -19.69
C ALA A 202 -6.02 8.07 -20.94
N ARG A 203 -6.20 9.36 -21.25
CA ARG A 203 -6.88 9.79 -22.50
C ARG A 203 -6.19 9.29 -23.76
N ALA A 204 -4.85 9.29 -23.78
CA ALA A 204 -4.09 8.84 -24.94
C ALA A 204 -4.29 7.36 -25.26
N VAL A 205 -4.67 6.54 -24.28
CA VAL A 205 -4.88 5.10 -24.47
C VAL A 205 -6.34 4.66 -24.32
N GLY A 206 -7.28 5.60 -24.11
CA GLY A 206 -8.70 5.32 -23.93
C GLY A 206 -9.04 4.69 -22.58
N ALA A 207 -8.23 4.96 -21.54
CA ALA A 207 -8.43 4.46 -20.19
C ALA A 207 -9.09 5.50 -19.24
N ASP A 208 -9.49 6.65 -19.75
CA ASP A 208 -10.08 7.74 -18.96
C ASP A 208 -11.39 7.35 -18.28
N ALA A 209 -12.15 6.42 -18.85
CA ALA A 209 -13.37 5.92 -18.23
C ALA A 209 -13.14 5.10 -16.95
N ILE A 210 -11.95 4.51 -16.77
CA ILE A 210 -11.63 3.70 -15.60
C ILE A 210 -10.66 4.39 -14.62
N VAL A 211 -10.12 5.56 -14.95
CA VAL A 211 -9.13 6.26 -14.12
C VAL A 211 -9.82 7.30 -13.25
N GLU A 212 -9.58 7.22 -11.95
CA GLU A 212 -9.92 8.26 -10.98
C GLU A 212 -8.65 8.89 -10.42
N LEU A 213 -8.72 10.20 -10.15
CA LEU A 213 -7.62 10.94 -9.52
C LEU A 213 -8.05 11.40 -8.14
N ALA A 214 -7.17 11.24 -7.16
CA ALA A 214 -7.37 11.65 -5.78
C ALA A 214 -6.09 12.31 -5.23
N PRO A 215 -6.20 13.20 -4.25
CA PRO A 215 -5.03 13.78 -3.59
C PRO A 215 -4.26 12.71 -2.80
N LEU A 216 -2.97 12.95 -2.61
CA LEU A 216 -2.19 12.21 -1.62
C LEU A 216 -2.71 12.53 -0.21
N PRO A 217 -2.63 11.56 0.73
CA PRO A 217 -2.94 11.84 2.12
C PRO A 217 -2.06 12.96 2.66
N ALA A 218 -2.58 13.75 3.60
CA ALA A 218 -1.79 14.75 4.30
C ALA A 218 -0.72 14.05 5.13
N THR A 219 0.52 14.10 4.68
CA THR A 219 1.65 13.64 5.47
C THR A 219 2.26 14.84 6.20
N ASP A 220 2.39 14.76 7.52
CA ASP A 220 3.06 15.79 8.37
C ASP A 220 4.58 15.91 8.09
N ASP A 221 5.05 15.40 6.96
CA ASP A 221 6.46 15.19 6.72
C ASP A 221 7.11 16.28 5.87
N ALA A 222 7.78 17.21 6.58
CA ALA A 222 8.76 18.13 5.98
C ALA A 222 9.91 17.37 5.26
N THR A 223 10.05 16.08 5.46
CA THR A 223 11.13 15.22 4.94
C THR A 223 10.94 14.84 3.47
N ILE A 224 9.72 14.93 2.94
CA ILE A 224 9.45 14.65 1.51
C ILE A 224 9.78 15.87 0.63
N ARG A 225 9.91 17.07 1.21
CA ARG A 225 10.05 18.33 0.46
C ARG A 225 11.47 18.75 0.08
N SER A 226 12.50 18.02 0.42
CA SER A 226 13.87 18.45 0.13
C SER A 226 14.72 17.36 -0.50
N ARG A 227 14.60 17.20 -1.82
CA ARG A 227 15.76 16.93 -2.66
C ARG A 227 15.57 17.62 -4.00
N PRO A 228 16.51 18.50 -4.38
CA PRO A 228 16.56 19.09 -5.71
C PRO A 228 16.90 18.02 -6.77
#